data_4b2b4ee72fe1d8f40a6ec8cfd0a7554b
#
_entry.id   4b2b4ee72fe1d8f40a6ec8cfd0a7554b
#
_cell.length_a   1.000
_cell.length_b   1.000
_cell.length_c   1.000
_cell.angle_alpha   90.00
_cell.angle_beta   90.00
_cell.angle_gamma   90.00
#
_symmetry.space_group_name_H-M   'P 1'
#
loop_
_entity.id
_entity.type
_entity.pdbx_description
1 polymer ?
#
loop_
_entity_poly.entity_id
_entity_poly.type
_entity_poly.pdbx_seq_one_letter_code
_entity_poly.pdbx_strand_id
1 'polypeptide(L)'
;MWGIFAARQAIWAGNVLPAATQEATVVITATDHMTTHYGRITHLRGKPLFPAVGIVLHGQYLPTEVCAGQQWAMTLKVRAVHGQLNEGGFDSQRYALAQHQPLTGRFLQAKAINPECSLRGRYLASLRATLAPYPWQQVILALGMGERGEVSQEVKAVMRDTGTAHLMAISGLHIAFAALLAAGLIRGGQFFLPVRWIRWQTPLLGGILCAICYAWLTGLQPPALRTVAALSVWGGLKLSGRQWSGWQVWCCCLAAIIFADPVAVISQSLWLSAFAVAGLLFWYQWFPVPNGNFPRGLRWLLNLLHLQAGITLLLLPLQVALFHGISVTAMLANLFAVPWVTFVTVPLILAGMILHLTGPFFLKSGYGT
;
A
#
# COMPACT_ATOMS: atom_id res chain seq x y z
N MET A 1 9.09 25.34 1.51
CA MET A 1 8.02 25.76 2.43
C MET A 1 7.14 24.58 2.84
N TRP A 2 6.53 23.83 1.90
CA TRP A 2 5.69 22.68 2.22
C TRP A 2 6.40 21.56 3.02
N GLY A 3 7.63 21.19 2.65
CA GLY A 3 8.42 20.19 3.38
C GLY A 3 8.74 20.59 4.83
N ILE A 4 9.02 21.89 5.06
CA ILE A 4 9.24 22.44 6.40
C ILE A 4 7.96 22.36 7.23
N PHE A 5 6.80 22.62 6.61
CA PHE A 5 5.51 22.50 7.28
C PHE A 5 5.21 21.06 7.71
N ALA A 6 5.43 20.10 6.83
CA ALA A 6 5.22 18.68 7.11
C ALA A 6 6.18 18.16 8.21
N ALA A 7 7.45 18.54 8.15
CA ALA A 7 8.44 18.22 9.20
C ALA A 7 8.10 18.88 10.54
N ARG A 8 7.70 20.17 10.51
CA ARG A 8 7.27 20.91 11.70
C ARG A 8 6.05 20.27 12.36
N GLN A 9 5.12 19.76 11.58
CA GLN A 9 3.95 19.04 12.10
C GLN A 9 4.33 17.78 12.86
N ALA A 10 5.26 16.96 12.33
CA ALA A 10 5.76 15.76 12.99
C ALA A 10 6.49 16.08 14.31
N ILE A 11 7.33 17.13 14.30
CA ILE A 11 8.05 17.60 15.50
C ILE A 11 7.07 18.21 16.51
N TRP A 12 6.11 19.01 16.04
CA TRP A 12 5.09 19.62 16.88
C TRP A 12 4.24 18.59 17.61
N ALA A 13 3.82 17.54 16.94
CA ALA A 13 3.03 16.47 17.56
C ALA A 13 3.78 15.82 18.75
N GLY A 14 5.11 15.66 18.64
CA GLY A 14 5.94 15.14 19.72
C GLY A 14 6.10 16.09 20.91
N ASN A 15 6.03 17.40 20.68
CA ASN A 15 6.30 18.41 21.71
C ASN A 15 5.03 18.95 22.40
N VAL A 16 3.88 18.93 21.72
CA VAL A 16 2.61 19.54 22.22
C VAL A 16 1.79 18.57 23.05
N LEU A 17 2.04 17.27 22.91
CA LEU A 17 1.35 16.25 23.70
C LEU A 17 2.26 15.77 24.84
N PRO A 18 2.25 16.44 26.01
CA PRO A 18 3.02 15.99 27.17
C PRO A 18 2.53 14.61 27.60
N ALA A 19 3.39 13.87 28.31
CA ALA A 19 3.11 12.54 28.84
C ALA A 19 1.88 12.45 29.80
N ALA A 20 1.21 13.56 30.04
CA ALA A 20 -0.01 13.63 30.84
C ALA A 20 -1.20 13.02 30.10
N THR A 21 -2.15 12.53 30.88
CA THR A 21 -3.43 12.01 30.38
C THR A 21 -4.23 13.12 29.70
N GLN A 22 -4.72 12.86 28.47
CA GLN A 22 -5.43 13.85 27.68
C GLN A 22 -6.71 13.25 27.06
N GLU A 23 -7.76 14.08 27.02
CA GLU A 23 -8.99 13.75 26.30
C GLU A 23 -8.85 14.07 24.83
N ALA A 24 -9.11 13.08 23.98
CA ALA A 24 -9.01 13.22 22.54
C ALA A 24 -10.12 12.46 21.83
N THR A 25 -10.52 12.98 20.66
CA THR A 25 -11.36 12.23 19.72
C THR A 25 -10.44 11.58 18.68
N VAL A 26 -10.53 10.27 18.59
CA VAL A 26 -9.73 9.46 17.67
C VAL A 26 -10.65 8.82 16.62
N VAL A 27 -10.27 8.94 15.36
CA VAL A 27 -10.87 8.19 14.26
C VAL A 27 -10.00 6.97 13.98
N ILE A 28 -10.55 5.78 14.09
CA ILE A 28 -9.82 4.53 13.81
C ILE A 28 -9.64 4.41 12.29
N THR A 29 -8.41 4.18 11.85
CA THR A 29 -8.07 3.98 10.43
C THR A 29 -7.82 2.52 10.09
N ALA A 30 -7.27 1.76 11.02
CA ALA A 30 -7.03 0.31 10.90
C ALA A 30 -6.92 -0.31 12.30
N THR A 31 -7.06 -1.62 12.38
CA THR A 31 -6.89 -2.38 13.62
C THR A 31 -6.31 -3.75 13.28
N ASP A 32 -5.53 -4.34 14.19
CA ASP A 32 -5.13 -5.74 14.10
C ASP A 32 -6.19 -6.70 14.67
N HIS A 33 -7.36 -6.15 15.07
CA HIS A 33 -8.44 -6.85 15.76
C HIS A 33 -8.04 -7.54 17.08
N MET A 34 -6.84 -7.27 17.58
CA MET A 34 -6.36 -7.74 18.86
C MET A 34 -6.13 -6.53 19.81
N THR A 35 -4.94 -6.02 19.85
CA THR A 35 -4.52 -5.00 20.83
C THR A 35 -3.90 -3.76 20.24
N THR A 36 -3.76 -3.71 18.89
CA THR A 36 -3.16 -2.58 18.21
C THR A 36 -4.17 -1.87 17.32
N HIS A 37 -4.40 -0.60 17.59
CA HIS A 37 -5.32 0.23 16.84
C HIS A 37 -4.57 1.42 16.24
N TYR A 38 -4.73 1.61 14.96
CA TYR A 38 -4.19 2.77 14.23
C TYR A 38 -5.29 3.79 14.09
N GLY A 39 -4.99 5.04 14.44
CA GLY A 39 -5.99 6.11 14.38
C GLY A 39 -5.39 7.48 14.10
N ARG A 40 -6.28 8.45 13.98
CA ARG A 40 -5.91 9.87 13.86
C ARG A 40 -6.65 10.67 14.92
N ILE A 41 -5.92 11.48 15.67
CA ILE A 41 -6.49 12.42 16.63
C ILE A 41 -7.05 13.59 15.85
N THR A 42 -8.37 13.80 15.89
CA THR A 42 -9.08 14.89 15.21
C THR A 42 -9.41 16.04 16.13
N HIS A 43 -9.64 15.77 17.43
CA HIS A 43 -9.87 16.79 18.44
C HIS A 43 -9.04 16.49 19.67
N LEU A 44 -8.53 17.54 20.29
CA LEU A 44 -7.78 17.47 21.53
C LEU A 44 -8.39 18.46 22.52
N ARG A 45 -8.83 17.96 23.69
CA ARG A 45 -9.52 18.77 24.72
C ARG A 45 -10.69 19.59 24.13
N GLY A 46 -11.51 18.98 23.25
CA GLY A 46 -12.64 19.62 22.59
C GLY A 46 -12.31 20.58 21.44
N LYS A 47 -11.03 20.87 21.18
CA LYS A 47 -10.59 21.73 20.07
C LYS A 47 -10.22 20.89 18.84
N PRO A 48 -10.67 21.26 17.62
CA PRO A 48 -10.29 20.57 16.41
C PRO A 48 -8.79 20.70 16.17
N LEU A 49 -8.16 19.59 15.81
CA LEU A 49 -6.75 19.53 15.48
C LEU A 49 -6.58 19.38 13.97
N PHE A 50 -6.01 20.40 13.33
CA PHE A 50 -5.75 20.37 11.90
C PHE A 50 -4.28 20.66 11.60
N PRO A 51 -3.65 19.82 10.83
CA PRO A 51 -4.12 18.50 10.33
C PRO A 51 -4.17 17.45 11.45
N ALA A 52 -5.04 16.42 11.28
CA ALA A 52 -5.19 15.33 12.23
C ALA A 52 -3.88 14.54 12.38
N VAL A 53 -3.49 14.19 13.60
CA VAL A 53 -2.21 13.55 13.92
C VAL A 53 -2.39 12.06 14.08
N GLY A 54 -1.55 11.28 13.40
CA GLY A 54 -1.56 9.82 13.49
C GLY A 54 -1.07 9.31 14.84
N ILE A 55 -1.73 8.28 15.33
CA ILE A 55 -1.41 7.62 16.60
C ILE A 55 -1.53 6.11 16.47
N VAL A 56 -0.65 5.38 17.15
CA VAL A 56 -0.73 3.94 17.34
C VAL A 56 -1.04 3.67 18.82
N LEU A 57 -2.15 3.00 19.07
CA LEU A 57 -2.62 2.64 20.40
C LEU A 57 -2.38 1.15 20.63
N HIS A 58 -1.75 0.79 21.75
CA HIS A 58 -1.37 -0.57 22.06
C HIS A 58 -1.97 -1.06 23.38
N GLY A 59 -2.17 -2.37 23.48
CA GLY A 59 -2.29 -3.11 24.73
C GLY A 59 -3.67 -3.23 25.33
N GLN A 60 -4.75 -2.87 24.62
CA GLN A 60 -6.12 -2.99 25.17
C GLN A 60 -7.14 -3.29 24.07
N TYR A 61 -8.15 -4.10 24.44
CA TYR A 61 -9.33 -4.30 23.61
C TYR A 61 -10.30 -3.14 23.78
N LEU A 62 -10.88 -2.69 22.69
CA LEU A 62 -12.00 -1.76 22.74
C LEU A 62 -13.30 -2.50 23.14
N PRO A 63 -14.24 -1.84 23.81
CA PRO A 63 -15.44 -2.50 24.39
C PRO A 63 -16.42 -3.05 23.34
N THR A 64 -16.27 -2.69 22.05
CA THR A 64 -17.10 -3.19 20.95
C THR A 64 -16.24 -3.60 19.78
N GLU A 65 -16.79 -4.33 18.82
CA GLU A 65 -16.09 -4.64 17.57
C GLU A 65 -15.61 -3.37 16.88
N VAL A 66 -14.33 -3.36 16.55
CA VAL A 66 -13.64 -2.20 16.02
C VAL A 66 -13.50 -2.31 14.51
N CYS A 67 -13.88 -1.26 13.82
CA CYS A 67 -13.69 -1.16 12.38
C CYS A 67 -13.15 0.23 11.99
N ALA A 68 -12.54 0.30 10.82
CA ALA A 68 -12.09 1.57 10.26
C ALA A 68 -13.26 2.52 10.02
N GLY A 69 -13.09 3.78 10.41
CA GLY A 69 -14.08 4.85 10.27
C GLY A 69 -14.78 5.24 11.57
N GLN A 70 -14.79 4.37 12.57
CA GLN A 70 -15.38 4.68 13.88
C GLN A 70 -14.68 5.85 14.57
N GLN A 71 -15.47 6.65 15.30
CA GLN A 71 -14.99 7.77 16.10
C GLN A 71 -15.18 7.46 17.58
N TRP A 72 -14.11 7.66 18.33
CA TRP A 72 -14.05 7.35 19.76
C TRP A 72 -13.58 8.55 20.57
N ALA A 73 -14.29 8.89 21.66
CA ALA A 73 -13.77 9.72 22.70
C ALA A 73 -12.90 8.86 23.62
N MET A 74 -11.66 9.23 23.74
CA MET A 74 -10.65 8.47 24.50
C MET A 74 -9.88 9.34 25.45
N THR A 75 -9.61 8.80 26.64
CA THR A 75 -8.63 9.36 27.55
C THR A 75 -7.29 8.67 27.27
N LEU A 76 -6.36 9.39 26.69
CA LEU A 76 -5.10 8.88 26.17
C LEU A 76 -3.92 9.19 27.06
N LYS A 77 -3.00 8.23 27.24
CA LYS A 77 -1.64 8.45 27.69
C LYS A 77 -0.71 8.24 26.50
N VAL A 78 -0.19 9.35 25.95
CA VAL A 78 0.50 9.38 24.67
C VAL A 78 1.94 9.81 24.85
N ARG A 79 2.83 9.29 24.03
CA ARG A 79 4.22 9.73 23.89
C ARG A 79 4.62 9.76 22.42
N ALA A 80 5.64 10.55 22.08
CA ALA A 80 6.29 10.45 20.78
C ALA A 80 6.89 9.05 20.58
N VAL A 81 6.89 8.58 19.35
CA VAL A 81 7.56 7.32 19.01
C VAL A 81 9.06 7.50 19.16
N HIS A 82 9.70 6.66 19.95
CA HIS A 82 11.15 6.61 20.11
C HIS A 82 11.72 5.36 19.43
N GLY A 83 12.79 5.54 18.67
CA GLY A 83 13.57 4.45 18.13
C GLY A 83 14.60 3.97 19.15
N GLN A 84 14.84 2.67 19.19
CA GLN A 84 16.04 2.11 19.80
C GLN A 84 17.08 2.02 18.69
N LEU A 85 18.10 2.88 18.74
CA LEU A 85 19.17 2.91 17.74
C LEU A 85 20.22 1.88 18.14
N ASN A 86 19.94 0.61 17.84
CA ASN A 86 20.94 -0.45 17.87
C ASN A 86 21.55 -0.57 16.49
N GLU A 87 22.86 -0.81 16.41
CA GLU A 87 23.56 -1.03 15.15
C GLU A 87 22.92 -2.21 14.39
N GLY A 88 22.51 -1.98 13.15
CA GLY A 88 21.76 -2.97 12.36
C GLY A 88 20.30 -3.19 12.76
N GLY A 89 19.79 -2.45 13.76
CA GLY A 89 18.40 -2.56 14.23
C GLY A 89 17.39 -1.80 13.36
N PHE A 90 16.12 -2.20 13.46
CA PHE A 90 15.02 -1.51 12.78
C PHE A 90 14.71 -0.16 13.45
N ASP A 91 14.83 0.93 12.69
CA ASP A 91 14.47 2.29 13.14
C ASP A 91 12.95 2.49 13.14
N SER A 92 12.34 2.17 14.27
CA SER A 92 10.88 2.28 14.47
C SER A 92 10.39 3.73 14.43
N GLN A 93 11.21 4.69 14.88
CA GLN A 93 10.87 6.11 14.86
C GLN A 93 10.80 6.65 13.44
N ARG A 94 11.84 6.39 12.64
CA ARG A 94 11.88 6.76 11.22
C ARG A 94 10.72 6.13 10.45
N TYR A 95 10.44 4.85 10.71
CA TYR A 95 9.32 4.15 10.07
C TYR A 95 7.98 4.77 10.44
N ALA A 96 7.72 5.03 11.72
CA ALA A 96 6.46 5.62 12.18
C ALA A 96 6.25 7.05 11.63
N LEU A 97 7.31 7.86 11.60
CA LEU A 97 7.26 9.20 10.99
C LEU A 97 6.94 9.11 9.49
N ALA A 98 7.56 8.18 8.78
CA ALA A 98 7.29 7.94 7.35
C ALA A 98 5.85 7.45 7.08
N GLN A 99 5.19 6.86 8.07
CA GLN A 99 3.79 6.45 8.01
C GLN A 99 2.82 7.52 8.55
N HIS A 100 3.28 8.72 8.83
CA HIS A 100 2.50 9.79 9.47
C HIS A 100 1.88 9.39 10.83
N GLN A 101 2.60 8.55 11.59
CA GLN A 101 2.20 8.06 12.93
C GLN A 101 3.24 8.44 13.98
N PRO A 102 3.43 9.74 14.27
CA PRO A 102 4.47 10.22 15.18
C PRO A 102 4.21 9.87 16.64
N LEU A 103 3.01 9.43 16.98
CA LEU A 103 2.58 9.18 18.34
C LEU A 103 2.29 7.70 18.59
N THR A 104 2.66 7.26 19.79
CA THR A 104 2.26 5.95 20.33
C THR A 104 1.72 6.10 21.74
N GLY A 105 0.83 5.24 22.15
CA GLY A 105 0.25 5.32 23.47
C GLY A 105 -0.75 4.23 23.81
N ARG A 106 -1.46 4.44 24.91
CA ARG A 106 -2.57 3.60 25.35
C ARG A 106 -3.74 4.49 25.74
N PHE A 107 -4.95 3.96 25.60
CA PHE A 107 -6.15 4.59 26.16
C PHE A 107 -6.43 4.03 27.57
N LEU A 108 -6.96 4.87 28.43
CA LEU A 108 -7.42 4.49 29.78
C LEU A 108 -8.92 4.25 29.77
N GLN A 109 -9.65 5.08 29.03
CA GLN A 109 -11.07 4.99 28.82
C GLN A 109 -11.37 5.23 27.35
N ALA A 110 -12.38 4.56 26.82
CA ALA A 110 -12.84 4.72 25.45
C ALA A 110 -14.36 4.63 25.41
N LYS A 111 -14.99 5.60 24.75
CA LYS A 111 -16.43 5.67 24.50
C LYS A 111 -16.67 5.93 23.04
N ALA A 112 -17.48 5.09 22.38
CA ALA A 112 -17.85 5.31 20.98
C ALA A 112 -18.70 6.57 20.86
N ILE A 113 -18.32 7.50 19.99
CA ILE A 113 -19.10 8.66 19.56
C ILE A 113 -19.93 8.29 18.34
N ASN A 114 -19.25 7.73 17.32
CA ASN A 114 -19.88 7.21 16.12
C ASN A 114 -19.40 5.76 15.91
N PRO A 115 -20.28 4.78 16.09
CA PRO A 115 -19.97 3.37 15.92
C PRO A 115 -19.95 2.91 14.46
N GLU A 116 -20.35 3.77 13.50
CA GLU A 116 -20.46 3.39 12.10
C GLU A 116 -19.11 3.08 11.46
N CYS A 117 -19.04 1.94 10.80
CA CYS A 117 -17.90 1.57 9.98
C CYS A 117 -17.91 2.33 8.64
N SER A 118 -16.73 2.69 8.16
CA SER A 118 -16.59 3.17 6.79
C SER A 118 -17.06 2.12 5.77
N LEU A 119 -17.36 2.54 4.54
CA LEU A 119 -17.73 1.62 3.45
C LEU A 119 -16.68 0.50 3.29
N ARG A 120 -15.39 0.86 3.32
CA ARG A 120 -14.30 -0.11 3.29
C ARG A 120 -14.35 -1.07 4.49
N GLY A 121 -14.60 -0.56 5.69
CA GLY A 121 -14.70 -1.36 6.92
C GLY A 121 -15.84 -2.37 6.85
N ARG A 122 -17.02 -1.94 6.40
CA ARG A 122 -18.20 -2.82 6.19
C ARG A 122 -17.93 -3.91 5.15
N TYR A 123 -17.32 -3.53 4.04
CA TYR A 123 -16.94 -4.47 2.99
C TYR A 123 -15.92 -5.50 3.48
N LEU A 124 -14.89 -5.05 4.20
CA LEU A 124 -13.89 -5.93 4.82
C LEU A 124 -14.52 -6.91 5.81
N ALA A 125 -15.43 -6.46 6.67
CA ALA A 125 -16.16 -7.32 7.60
C ALA A 125 -17.00 -8.38 6.87
N SER A 126 -17.67 -8.01 5.78
CA SER A 126 -18.44 -8.94 4.94
C SER A 126 -17.53 -9.99 4.28
N LEU A 127 -16.39 -9.58 3.72
CA LEU A 127 -15.41 -10.50 3.14
C LEU A 127 -14.84 -11.46 4.21
N ARG A 128 -14.52 -10.94 5.39
CA ARG A 128 -14.00 -11.74 6.50
C ARG A 128 -15.00 -12.83 6.91
N ALA A 129 -16.28 -12.48 7.03
CA ALA A 129 -17.34 -13.44 7.36
C ALA A 129 -17.48 -14.54 6.27
N THR A 130 -17.38 -14.17 5.00
CA THR A 130 -17.47 -15.11 3.87
C THR A 130 -16.24 -16.02 3.77
N LEU A 131 -15.06 -15.51 4.09
CA LEU A 131 -13.80 -16.24 4.00
C LEU A 131 -13.48 -17.03 5.30
N ALA A 132 -14.25 -16.86 6.37
CA ALA A 132 -14.00 -17.51 7.67
C ALA A 132 -13.78 -19.02 7.60
N PRO A 133 -14.47 -19.80 6.73
CA PRO A 133 -14.25 -21.24 6.63
C PRO A 133 -12.91 -21.64 5.99
N TYR A 134 -12.19 -20.70 5.35
CA TYR A 134 -11.00 -21.02 4.56
C TYR A 134 -9.71 -20.79 5.37
N PRO A 135 -8.77 -21.74 5.35
CA PRO A 135 -7.55 -21.66 6.18
C PRO A 135 -6.62 -20.51 5.77
N TRP A 136 -6.69 -20.04 4.50
CA TRP A 136 -5.84 -18.98 3.96
C TRP A 136 -6.54 -17.60 3.92
N GLN A 137 -7.64 -17.44 4.66
CA GLN A 137 -8.40 -16.19 4.77
C GLN A 137 -7.48 -14.97 4.98
N GLN A 138 -6.56 -15.06 5.92
CA GLN A 138 -5.67 -13.95 6.30
C GLN A 138 -4.75 -13.54 5.14
N VAL A 139 -4.26 -14.51 4.36
CA VAL A 139 -3.42 -14.25 3.18
C VAL A 139 -4.23 -13.60 2.06
N ILE A 140 -5.46 -14.08 1.82
CA ILE A 140 -6.37 -13.50 0.82
C ILE A 140 -6.70 -12.05 1.17
N LEU A 141 -7.03 -11.76 2.44
CA LEU A 141 -7.31 -10.41 2.92
C LEU A 141 -6.07 -9.49 2.85
N ALA A 142 -4.88 -10.03 3.13
CA ALA A 142 -3.63 -9.29 3.00
C ALA A 142 -3.35 -8.89 1.54
N LEU A 143 -3.54 -9.82 0.59
CA LEU A 143 -3.31 -9.58 -0.83
C LEU A 143 -4.40 -8.73 -1.49
N GLY A 144 -5.67 -8.90 -1.09
CA GLY A 144 -6.80 -8.17 -1.67
C GLY A 144 -7.05 -6.79 -1.06
N MET A 145 -7.03 -6.71 0.27
CA MET A 145 -7.43 -5.53 1.04
C MET A 145 -6.28 -4.82 1.76
N GLY A 146 -5.07 -5.41 1.77
CA GLY A 146 -3.91 -4.86 2.48
C GLY A 146 -3.90 -5.14 4.00
N GLU A 147 -4.77 -6.00 4.50
CA GLU A 147 -4.88 -6.33 5.91
C GLU A 147 -3.85 -7.39 6.31
N ARG A 148 -2.70 -6.95 6.84
CA ARG A 148 -1.56 -7.81 7.19
C ARG A 148 -1.45 -8.13 8.68
N GLY A 149 -2.23 -7.45 9.51
CA GLY A 149 -2.16 -7.60 10.97
C GLY A 149 -2.40 -9.04 11.44
N GLU A 150 -3.37 -9.69 10.84
CA GLU A 150 -3.86 -11.02 11.21
C GLU A 150 -3.02 -12.19 10.67
N VAL A 151 -2.10 -11.93 9.73
CA VAL A 151 -1.25 -13.00 9.17
C VAL A 151 -0.38 -13.60 10.25
N SER A 152 -0.38 -14.94 10.36
CA SER A 152 0.37 -15.66 11.39
C SER A 152 1.87 -15.39 11.32
N GLN A 153 2.54 -15.46 12.47
CA GLN A 153 3.99 -15.25 12.54
C GLN A 153 4.77 -16.32 11.77
N GLU A 154 4.25 -17.54 11.69
CA GLU A 154 4.84 -18.62 10.90
C GLU A 154 4.87 -18.28 9.41
N VAL A 155 3.73 -17.84 8.84
CA VAL A 155 3.65 -17.41 7.44
C VAL A 155 4.58 -16.23 7.19
N LYS A 156 4.63 -15.24 8.10
CA LYS A 156 5.55 -14.11 8.00
C LYS A 156 7.02 -14.55 8.03
N ALA A 157 7.37 -15.54 8.86
CA ALA A 157 8.71 -16.08 8.93
C ALA A 157 9.11 -16.78 7.63
N VAL A 158 8.29 -17.72 7.15
CA VAL A 158 8.53 -18.43 5.88
C VAL A 158 8.71 -17.45 4.72
N MET A 159 7.85 -16.44 4.62
CA MET A 159 7.94 -15.46 3.53
C MET A 159 9.18 -14.55 3.64
N ARG A 160 9.66 -14.28 4.86
CA ARG A 160 10.91 -13.55 5.08
C ARG A 160 12.11 -14.40 4.68
N ASP A 161 12.14 -15.65 5.12
CA ASP A 161 13.26 -16.57 4.87
C ASP A 161 13.40 -16.90 3.38
N THR A 162 12.28 -17.00 2.67
CA THR A 162 12.24 -17.18 1.21
C THR A 162 12.44 -15.87 0.43
N GLY A 163 12.52 -14.71 1.09
CA GLY A 163 12.64 -13.41 0.45
C GLY A 163 11.38 -12.95 -0.31
N THR A 164 10.23 -13.62 -0.07
CA THR A 164 8.94 -13.30 -0.69
C THR A 164 8.04 -12.40 0.16
N ALA A 165 8.54 -11.91 1.31
CA ALA A 165 7.78 -11.07 2.24
C ALA A 165 7.17 -9.82 1.60
N HIS A 166 7.81 -9.28 0.55
CA HIS A 166 7.30 -8.13 -0.20
C HIS A 166 6.02 -8.43 -1.00
N LEU A 167 5.72 -9.70 -1.29
CA LEU A 167 4.48 -10.10 -1.98
C LEU A 167 3.25 -9.99 -1.07
N MET A 168 3.42 -10.15 0.26
CA MET A 168 2.32 -9.93 1.22
C MET A 168 1.91 -8.46 1.34
N ALA A 169 2.81 -7.55 1.00
CA ALA A 169 2.47 -6.15 0.86
C ALA A 169 1.77 -5.94 -0.48
N ILE A 170 0.67 -5.17 -0.50
CA ILE A 170 0.15 -4.71 -1.77
C ILE A 170 1.25 -3.91 -2.45
N SER A 171 1.80 -4.49 -3.50
CA SER A 171 2.90 -3.90 -4.25
C SER A 171 2.37 -2.93 -5.32
N GLY A 172 3.22 -2.00 -5.72
CA GLY A 172 2.92 -1.16 -6.88
C GLY A 172 2.64 -1.97 -8.15
N LEU A 173 3.25 -3.15 -8.27
CA LEU A 173 3.02 -4.06 -9.40
C LEU A 173 1.56 -4.57 -9.43
N HIS A 174 0.97 -4.91 -8.29
CA HIS A 174 -0.43 -5.35 -8.23
C HIS A 174 -1.40 -4.24 -8.66
N ILE A 175 -1.17 -3.00 -8.22
CA ILE A 175 -1.97 -1.84 -8.62
C ILE A 175 -1.81 -1.55 -10.12
N ALA A 176 -0.56 -1.54 -10.62
CA ALA A 176 -0.29 -1.32 -12.04
C ALA A 176 -0.89 -2.43 -12.92
N PHE A 177 -0.83 -3.68 -12.46
CA PHE A 177 -1.41 -4.81 -13.18
C PHE A 177 -2.94 -4.73 -13.22
N ALA A 178 -3.59 -4.39 -12.11
CA ALA A 178 -5.05 -4.16 -12.09
C ALA A 178 -5.45 -3.02 -13.04
N ALA A 179 -4.67 -1.93 -13.08
CA ALA A 179 -4.87 -0.84 -14.04
C ALA A 179 -4.74 -1.29 -15.49
N LEU A 180 -3.73 -2.14 -15.80
CA LEU A 180 -3.54 -2.70 -17.13
C LEU A 180 -4.67 -3.64 -17.53
N LEU A 181 -5.15 -4.48 -16.63
CA LEU A 181 -6.30 -5.35 -16.87
C LEU A 181 -7.56 -4.54 -17.16
N ALA A 182 -7.84 -3.51 -16.36
CA ALA A 182 -8.99 -2.63 -16.59
C ALA A 182 -8.88 -1.90 -17.93
N ALA A 183 -7.71 -1.36 -18.26
CA ALA A 183 -7.45 -0.72 -19.54
C ALA A 183 -7.63 -1.70 -20.72
N GLY A 184 -7.15 -2.93 -20.55
CA GLY A 184 -7.30 -4.01 -21.53
C GLY A 184 -8.77 -4.40 -21.76
N LEU A 185 -9.54 -4.56 -20.68
CA LEU A 185 -10.98 -4.83 -20.75
C LEU A 185 -11.75 -3.70 -21.44
N ILE A 186 -11.46 -2.44 -21.09
CA ILE A 186 -12.07 -1.27 -21.75
C ILE A 186 -11.69 -1.24 -23.24
N ARG A 187 -10.43 -1.51 -23.55
CA ARG A 187 -9.95 -1.56 -24.94
C ARG A 187 -10.64 -2.67 -25.73
N GLY A 188 -10.79 -3.85 -25.13
CA GLY A 188 -11.54 -4.97 -25.71
C GLY A 188 -13.02 -4.65 -25.89
N GLY A 189 -13.64 -3.99 -24.91
CA GLY A 189 -15.03 -3.54 -25.00
C GLY A 189 -15.25 -2.49 -26.10
N GLN A 190 -14.26 -1.63 -26.36
CA GLN A 190 -14.32 -0.68 -27.47
C GLN A 190 -14.45 -1.34 -28.85
N PHE A 191 -14.05 -2.61 -28.97
CA PHE A 191 -14.20 -3.35 -30.24
C PHE A 191 -15.66 -3.52 -30.66
N PHE A 192 -16.57 -3.54 -29.68
CA PHE A 192 -18.02 -3.64 -29.90
C PHE A 192 -18.72 -2.30 -30.07
N LEU A 193 -17.99 -1.18 -30.01
CA LEU A 193 -18.53 0.17 -30.08
C LEU A 193 -18.36 0.78 -31.48
N PRO A 194 -19.26 1.71 -31.90
CA PRO A 194 -19.07 2.49 -33.11
C PRO A 194 -17.76 3.27 -33.09
N VAL A 195 -17.11 3.41 -34.25
CA VAL A 195 -15.79 4.03 -34.43
C VAL A 195 -15.69 5.42 -33.76
N ARG A 196 -16.78 6.20 -33.78
CA ARG A 196 -16.87 7.54 -33.16
C ARG A 196 -16.64 7.54 -31.63
N TRP A 197 -16.79 6.39 -30.95
CA TRP A 197 -16.64 6.23 -29.51
C TRP A 197 -15.27 5.62 -29.14
N ILE A 198 -14.50 5.15 -30.13
CA ILE A 198 -13.20 4.54 -29.93
C ILE A 198 -12.17 5.66 -29.72
N ARG A 199 -11.75 5.84 -28.46
CA ARG A 199 -10.73 6.82 -28.06
C ARG A 199 -9.61 6.12 -27.31
N TRP A 200 -8.37 6.42 -27.66
CA TRP A 200 -7.21 5.82 -26.98
C TRP A 200 -7.06 6.30 -25.53
N GLN A 201 -7.62 7.49 -25.20
CA GLN A 201 -7.60 8.03 -23.84
C GLN A 201 -8.50 7.26 -22.88
N THR A 202 -9.61 6.70 -23.34
CA THR A 202 -10.60 6.01 -22.49
C THR A 202 -10.00 4.82 -21.72
N PRO A 203 -9.25 3.88 -22.34
CA PRO A 203 -8.59 2.82 -21.60
C PRO A 203 -7.54 3.33 -20.61
N LEU A 204 -6.78 4.38 -20.98
CA LEU A 204 -5.79 4.99 -20.11
C LEU A 204 -6.43 5.56 -18.83
N LEU A 205 -7.46 6.39 -19.02
CA LEU A 205 -8.17 7.01 -17.90
C LEU A 205 -8.90 5.97 -17.04
N GLY A 206 -9.52 4.97 -17.67
CA GLY A 206 -10.18 3.88 -16.97
C GLY A 206 -9.20 3.03 -16.15
N GLY A 207 -8.01 2.77 -16.67
CA GLY A 207 -6.94 2.09 -15.94
C GLY A 207 -6.46 2.89 -14.72
N ILE A 208 -6.25 4.21 -14.87
CA ILE A 208 -5.87 5.09 -13.76
C ILE A 208 -6.99 5.13 -12.69
N LEU A 209 -8.25 5.24 -13.11
CA LEU A 209 -9.39 5.22 -12.19
C LEU A 209 -9.45 3.89 -11.42
N CYS A 210 -9.26 2.76 -12.10
CA CYS A 210 -9.17 1.45 -11.44
C CYS A 210 -8.04 1.41 -10.42
N ALA A 211 -6.85 1.94 -10.73
CA ALA A 211 -5.73 2.05 -9.81
C ALA A 211 -6.10 2.87 -8.55
N ILE A 212 -6.78 4.00 -8.72
CA ILE A 212 -7.25 4.87 -7.62
C ILE A 212 -8.26 4.11 -6.75
N CYS A 213 -9.26 3.47 -7.36
CA CYS A 213 -10.27 2.67 -6.63
C CYS A 213 -9.63 1.52 -5.86
N TYR A 214 -8.67 0.81 -6.47
CA TYR A 214 -7.99 -0.30 -5.81
C TYR A 214 -7.08 0.21 -4.68
N ALA A 215 -6.34 1.30 -4.86
CA ALA A 215 -5.56 1.91 -3.79
C ALA A 215 -6.43 2.35 -2.61
N TRP A 216 -7.62 2.91 -2.86
CA TRP A 216 -8.58 3.24 -1.81
C TRP A 216 -9.07 1.99 -1.08
N LEU A 217 -9.40 0.93 -1.80
CA LEU A 217 -9.84 -0.34 -1.24
C LEU A 217 -8.77 -0.97 -0.33
N THR A 218 -7.50 -0.84 -0.69
CA THR A 218 -6.35 -1.34 0.08
C THR A 218 -5.96 -0.46 1.28
N GLY A 219 -6.74 0.58 1.59
CA GLY A 219 -6.53 1.48 2.72
C GLY A 219 -5.44 2.53 2.49
N LEU A 220 -5.25 2.93 1.22
CA LEU A 220 -4.30 4.00 0.83
C LEU A 220 -2.86 3.76 1.33
N GLN A 221 -2.43 2.51 1.29
CA GLN A 221 -1.07 2.14 1.69
C GLN A 221 -0.03 2.94 0.89
N PRO A 222 1.09 3.38 1.50
CA PRO A 222 2.09 4.21 0.82
C PRO A 222 2.60 3.68 -0.52
N PRO A 223 2.86 2.36 -0.72
CA PRO A 223 3.24 1.83 -2.03
C PRO A 223 2.14 1.99 -3.09
N ALA A 224 0.87 1.82 -2.68
CA ALA A 224 -0.28 1.98 -3.58
C ALA A 224 -0.43 3.45 -4.02
N LEU A 225 -0.35 4.40 -3.08
CA LEU A 225 -0.41 5.83 -3.38
C LEU A 225 0.69 6.28 -4.33
N ARG A 226 1.92 5.80 -4.13
CA ARG A 226 3.04 6.11 -5.02
C ARG A 226 2.80 5.61 -6.44
N THR A 227 2.24 4.41 -6.58
CA THR A 227 1.92 3.86 -7.90
C THR A 227 0.80 4.63 -8.58
N VAL A 228 -0.25 4.99 -7.85
CA VAL A 228 -1.33 5.84 -8.38
C VAL A 228 -0.77 7.19 -8.82
N ALA A 229 0.08 7.84 -8.01
CA ALA A 229 0.72 9.10 -8.37
C ALA A 229 1.57 8.95 -9.64
N ALA A 230 2.40 7.90 -9.72
CA ALA A 230 3.23 7.63 -10.89
C ALA A 230 2.39 7.36 -12.15
N LEU A 231 1.32 6.55 -12.06
CA LEU A 231 0.42 6.30 -13.18
C LEU A 231 -0.33 7.57 -13.62
N SER A 232 -0.74 8.41 -12.67
CA SER A 232 -1.43 9.67 -12.96
C SER A 232 -0.50 10.67 -13.66
N VAL A 233 0.74 10.82 -13.17
CA VAL A 233 1.76 11.67 -13.80
C VAL A 233 2.10 11.14 -15.20
N TRP A 234 2.40 9.84 -15.32
CA TRP A 234 2.69 9.22 -16.61
C TRP A 234 1.52 9.39 -17.61
N GLY A 235 0.28 9.15 -17.13
CA GLY A 235 -0.92 9.33 -17.93
C GLY A 235 -1.09 10.80 -18.40
N GLY A 236 -0.89 11.77 -17.51
CA GLY A 236 -0.93 13.20 -17.84
C GLY A 236 0.13 13.59 -18.86
N LEU A 237 1.37 13.11 -18.68
CA LEU A 237 2.46 13.33 -19.65
C LEU A 237 2.13 12.70 -21.02
N LYS A 238 1.54 11.51 -21.03
CA LYS A 238 1.10 10.86 -22.28
C LYS A 238 -0.04 11.61 -22.97
N LEU A 239 -0.97 12.16 -22.21
CA LEU A 239 -2.07 12.99 -22.73
C LEU A 239 -1.57 14.33 -23.29
N SER A 240 -0.43 14.85 -22.82
CA SER A 240 0.17 16.08 -23.37
C SER A 240 0.65 15.96 -24.81
N GLY A 241 0.66 14.75 -25.39
CA GLY A 241 1.10 14.48 -26.76
C GLY A 241 2.61 14.62 -27.00
N ARG A 242 3.39 15.00 -25.99
CA ARG A 242 4.86 15.12 -26.10
C ARG A 242 5.52 13.78 -25.85
N GLN A 243 6.67 13.58 -26.50
CA GLN A 243 7.51 12.41 -26.27
C GLN A 243 8.42 12.67 -25.06
N TRP A 244 8.29 11.85 -24.04
CA TRP A 244 9.08 11.91 -22.81
C TRP A 244 9.98 10.68 -22.73
N SER A 245 11.24 10.87 -22.39
CA SER A 245 12.14 9.74 -22.11
C SER A 245 11.75 9.06 -20.80
N GLY A 246 12.10 7.78 -20.64
CA GLY A 246 11.83 7.04 -19.39
C GLY A 246 12.40 7.74 -18.15
N TRP A 247 13.58 8.32 -18.26
CA TRP A 247 14.22 9.09 -17.19
C TRP A 247 13.47 10.37 -16.83
N GLN A 248 12.98 11.10 -17.82
CA GLN A 248 12.16 12.30 -17.58
C GLN A 248 10.86 11.94 -16.86
N VAL A 249 10.17 10.88 -17.31
CA VAL A 249 8.96 10.38 -16.65
C VAL A 249 9.28 9.97 -15.20
N TRP A 250 10.36 9.24 -14.98
CA TRP A 250 10.80 8.84 -13.63
C TRP A 250 11.06 10.05 -12.72
N CYS A 251 11.80 11.05 -13.21
CA CYS A 251 12.05 12.29 -12.46
C CYS A 251 10.74 13.03 -12.13
N CYS A 252 9.82 13.17 -13.09
CA CYS A 252 8.53 13.82 -12.87
C CYS A 252 7.68 13.06 -11.83
N CYS A 253 7.65 11.72 -11.90
CA CYS A 253 6.94 10.90 -10.92
C CYS A 253 7.53 11.05 -9.51
N LEU A 254 8.85 10.99 -9.39
CA LEU A 254 9.54 11.14 -8.10
C LEU A 254 9.32 12.55 -7.52
N ALA A 255 9.45 13.59 -8.35
CA ALA A 255 9.19 14.97 -7.94
C ALA A 255 7.74 15.17 -7.48
N ALA A 256 6.76 14.61 -8.19
CA ALA A 256 5.36 14.69 -7.82
C ALA A 256 5.06 13.97 -6.49
N ILE A 257 5.66 12.79 -6.26
CA ILE A 257 5.50 12.04 -5.01
C ILE A 257 6.08 12.84 -3.83
N ILE A 258 7.30 13.37 -3.97
CA ILE A 258 7.96 14.16 -2.91
C ILE A 258 7.24 15.49 -2.68
N PHE A 259 6.69 16.10 -3.73
CA PHE A 259 5.89 17.32 -3.60
C PHE A 259 4.58 17.08 -2.85
N ALA A 260 3.91 15.95 -3.13
CA ALA A 260 2.67 15.57 -2.43
C ALA A 260 2.93 15.18 -0.97
N ASP A 261 3.99 14.41 -0.72
CA ASP A 261 4.39 13.97 0.61
C ASP A 261 5.90 14.14 0.82
N PRO A 262 6.35 15.30 1.33
CA PRO A 262 7.76 15.55 1.60
C PRO A 262 8.36 14.62 2.67
N VAL A 263 7.54 14.10 3.59
CA VAL A 263 8.00 13.20 4.65
C VAL A 263 8.33 11.81 4.08
N ALA A 264 7.80 11.47 2.90
CA ALA A 264 8.14 10.22 2.23
C ALA A 264 9.65 10.05 1.95
N VAL A 265 10.43 11.15 1.90
CA VAL A 265 11.91 11.12 1.72
C VAL A 265 12.61 10.30 2.82
N ILE A 266 12.08 10.26 4.04
CA ILE A 266 12.64 9.43 5.11
C ILE A 266 12.23 7.95 4.98
N SER A 267 11.30 7.61 4.08
CA SER A 267 10.81 6.25 3.89
C SER A 267 11.80 5.40 3.08
N GLN A 268 12.32 4.34 3.68
CA GLN A 268 13.14 3.35 2.97
C GLN A 268 12.42 2.74 1.78
N SER A 269 11.10 2.51 1.90
CA SER A 269 10.28 1.93 0.83
C SER A 269 10.11 2.86 -0.37
N LEU A 270 10.21 4.21 -0.21
CA LEU A 270 10.25 5.13 -1.34
C LEU A 270 11.52 4.91 -2.15
N TRP A 271 12.67 4.90 -1.49
CA TRP A 271 13.96 4.75 -2.17
C TRP A 271 14.11 3.40 -2.83
N LEU A 272 13.69 2.30 -2.17
CA LEU A 272 13.67 0.98 -2.81
C LEU A 272 12.82 0.97 -4.09
N SER A 273 11.63 1.58 -4.06
CA SER A 273 10.77 1.67 -5.23
C SER A 273 11.37 2.56 -6.33
N ALA A 274 11.91 3.72 -5.96
CA ALA A 274 12.53 4.65 -6.91
C ALA A 274 13.78 4.04 -7.58
N PHE A 275 14.66 3.44 -6.79
CA PHE A 275 15.85 2.77 -7.29
C PHE A 275 15.55 1.52 -8.10
N ALA A 276 14.48 0.77 -7.77
CA ALA A 276 14.07 -0.37 -8.58
C ALA A 276 13.69 0.07 -10.01
N VAL A 277 12.91 1.14 -10.15
CA VAL A 277 12.53 1.66 -11.48
C VAL A 277 13.73 2.25 -12.20
N ALA A 278 14.56 3.06 -11.52
CA ALA A 278 15.79 3.61 -12.10
C ALA A 278 16.75 2.50 -12.54
N GLY A 279 16.91 1.47 -11.71
CA GLY A 279 17.71 0.29 -12.01
C GLY A 279 17.22 -0.44 -13.25
N LEU A 280 15.90 -0.63 -13.38
CA LEU A 280 15.32 -1.25 -14.58
C LEU A 280 15.56 -0.39 -15.83
N LEU A 281 15.35 0.94 -15.74
CA LEU A 281 15.64 1.84 -16.87
C LEU A 281 17.12 1.75 -17.29
N PHE A 282 18.02 1.75 -16.31
CA PHE A 282 19.46 1.58 -16.55
C PHE A 282 19.75 0.21 -17.16
N TRP A 283 19.24 -0.87 -16.56
CA TRP A 283 19.50 -2.24 -17.00
C TRP A 283 19.11 -2.48 -18.44
N TYR A 284 17.89 -2.10 -18.83
CA TYR A 284 17.42 -2.29 -20.20
C TYR A 284 18.09 -1.37 -21.23
N GLN A 285 18.63 -0.24 -20.79
CA GLN A 285 19.38 0.66 -21.64
C GLN A 285 20.79 0.12 -21.94
N TRP A 286 21.46 -0.47 -20.96
CA TRP A 286 22.85 -0.92 -21.08
C TRP A 286 22.98 -2.39 -21.39
N PHE A 287 22.04 -3.19 -20.99
CA PHE A 287 21.99 -4.65 -21.19
C PHE A 287 20.71 -5.03 -21.91
N PRO A 288 20.57 -4.72 -23.21
CA PRO A 288 19.37 -5.10 -23.96
C PRO A 288 19.25 -6.62 -24.06
N VAL A 289 18.03 -7.13 -24.06
CA VAL A 289 17.78 -8.56 -24.21
C VAL A 289 18.32 -9.05 -25.54
N PRO A 290 19.09 -10.16 -25.59
CA PRO A 290 19.63 -10.68 -26.84
C PRO A 290 18.53 -11.01 -27.86
N ASN A 291 18.63 -10.46 -29.06
CA ASN A 291 17.76 -10.73 -30.18
C ASN A 291 18.13 -12.08 -30.81
N GLY A 292 17.65 -13.19 -30.23
CA GLY A 292 17.84 -14.53 -30.80
C GLY A 292 16.52 -15.11 -31.33
N ASN A 293 16.60 -16.01 -32.32
CA ASN A 293 15.44 -16.77 -32.82
C ASN A 293 15.07 -17.91 -31.85
N PHE A 294 14.70 -17.54 -30.62
CA PHE A 294 14.25 -18.51 -29.63
C PHE A 294 12.73 -18.78 -29.76
N PRO A 295 12.27 -19.99 -29.43
CA PRO A 295 10.85 -20.28 -29.33
C PRO A 295 10.21 -19.38 -28.25
N ARG A 296 8.92 -19.04 -28.44
CA ARG A 296 8.21 -18.06 -27.59
C ARG A 296 8.33 -18.31 -26.10
N GLY A 297 8.23 -19.59 -25.67
CA GLY A 297 8.34 -19.97 -24.26
C GLY A 297 9.75 -19.70 -23.69
N LEU A 298 10.80 -20.07 -24.43
CA LEU A 298 12.18 -19.83 -24.00
C LEU A 298 12.51 -18.33 -23.97
N ARG A 299 12.02 -17.57 -24.94
CA ARG A 299 12.18 -16.11 -24.96
C ARG A 299 11.52 -15.47 -23.74
N TRP A 300 10.31 -15.91 -23.38
CA TRP A 300 9.62 -15.42 -22.19
C TRP A 300 10.43 -15.73 -20.92
N LEU A 301 10.94 -16.95 -20.78
CA LEU A 301 11.77 -17.35 -19.63
C LEU A 301 13.09 -16.55 -19.56
N LEU A 302 13.76 -16.36 -20.70
CA LEU A 302 14.99 -15.56 -20.77
C LEU A 302 14.73 -14.09 -20.38
N ASN A 303 13.62 -13.50 -20.82
CA ASN A 303 13.22 -12.15 -20.44
C ASN A 303 12.96 -12.05 -18.93
N LEU A 304 12.31 -13.06 -18.34
CA LEU A 304 12.02 -13.11 -16.92
C LEU A 304 13.31 -13.26 -16.09
N LEU A 305 14.22 -14.14 -16.52
CA LEU A 305 15.54 -14.31 -15.90
C LEU A 305 16.38 -13.02 -16.01
N HIS A 306 16.36 -12.38 -17.17
CA HIS A 306 17.07 -11.12 -17.42
C HIS A 306 16.55 -10.00 -16.50
N LEU A 307 15.22 -9.86 -16.40
CA LEU A 307 14.56 -8.93 -15.48
C LEU A 307 14.96 -9.22 -14.02
N GLN A 308 14.88 -10.48 -13.61
CA GLN A 308 15.19 -10.90 -12.24
C GLN A 308 16.67 -10.65 -11.90
N ALA A 309 17.59 -10.97 -12.83
CA ALA A 309 19.01 -10.70 -12.67
C ALA A 309 19.27 -9.19 -12.49
N GLY A 310 18.67 -8.35 -13.35
CA GLY A 310 18.83 -6.90 -13.27
C GLY A 310 18.37 -6.32 -11.94
N ILE A 311 17.16 -6.69 -11.49
CA ILE A 311 16.62 -6.24 -10.20
C ILE A 311 17.51 -6.73 -9.05
N THR A 312 17.88 -8.02 -9.04
CA THR A 312 18.69 -8.59 -7.96
C THR A 312 20.05 -7.91 -7.87
N LEU A 313 20.78 -7.81 -8.98
CA LEU A 313 22.11 -7.22 -8.99
C LEU A 313 22.13 -5.74 -8.62
N LEU A 314 21.18 -4.96 -9.17
CA LEU A 314 21.16 -3.51 -8.96
C LEU A 314 20.60 -3.11 -7.59
N LEU A 315 19.68 -3.89 -7.03
CA LEU A 315 19.13 -3.62 -5.70
C LEU A 315 19.94 -4.28 -4.58
N LEU A 316 20.82 -5.23 -4.87
CA LEU A 316 21.60 -5.95 -3.87
C LEU A 316 22.37 -5.02 -2.93
N PRO A 317 23.16 -4.04 -3.38
CA PRO A 317 23.87 -3.14 -2.47
C PRO A 317 22.94 -2.34 -1.57
N LEU A 318 21.77 -1.91 -2.11
CA LEU A 318 20.78 -1.17 -1.35
C LEU A 318 20.07 -2.08 -0.32
N GLN A 319 19.78 -3.33 -0.68
CA GLN A 319 19.18 -4.30 0.24
C GLN A 319 20.13 -4.63 1.39
N VAL A 320 21.43 -4.85 1.11
CA VAL A 320 22.43 -5.06 2.16
C VAL A 320 22.53 -3.86 3.09
N ALA A 321 22.57 -2.65 2.54
CA ALA A 321 22.69 -1.43 3.34
C ALA A 321 21.44 -1.15 4.21
N LEU A 322 20.25 -1.55 3.74
CA LEU A 322 19.00 -1.25 4.44
C LEU A 322 18.53 -2.38 5.38
N PHE A 323 18.79 -3.65 5.01
CA PHE A 323 18.25 -4.81 5.72
C PHE A 323 19.33 -5.68 6.37
N HIS A 324 20.62 -5.37 6.14
CA HIS A 324 21.77 -6.09 6.71
C HIS A 324 21.76 -7.61 6.47
N GLY A 325 21.03 -8.06 5.42
CA GLY A 325 20.92 -9.47 5.08
C GLY A 325 20.45 -9.71 3.65
N ILE A 326 20.77 -10.89 3.13
CA ILE A 326 20.37 -11.35 1.81
C ILE A 326 19.75 -12.74 1.96
N SER A 327 18.61 -12.96 1.35
CA SER A 327 18.07 -14.32 1.19
C SER A 327 18.59 -14.91 -0.11
N VAL A 328 19.38 -15.97 -0.01
CA VAL A 328 19.95 -16.70 -1.17
C VAL A 328 18.84 -17.36 -1.99
N THR A 329 17.78 -17.80 -1.33
CA THR A 329 16.63 -18.45 -1.97
C THR A 329 15.71 -17.47 -2.68
N ALA A 330 15.81 -16.16 -2.38
CA ALA A 330 14.92 -15.13 -2.92
C ALA A 330 14.91 -15.08 -4.45
N MET A 331 16.05 -15.29 -5.09
CA MET A 331 16.13 -15.25 -6.56
C MET A 331 15.27 -16.35 -7.19
N LEU A 332 15.39 -17.58 -6.70
CA LEU A 332 14.62 -18.71 -7.21
C LEU A 332 13.15 -18.62 -6.81
N ALA A 333 12.87 -18.30 -5.55
CA ALA A 333 11.52 -18.16 -5.05
C ALA A 333 10.73 -17.09 -5.81
N ASN A 334 11.33 -15.93 -6.05
CA ASN A 334 10.69 -14.83 -6.75
C ASN A 334 10.49 -15.09 -8.24
N LEU A 335 11.32 -15.91 -8.87
CA LEU A 335 11.17 -16.30 -10.26
C LEU A 335 9.82 -17.00 -10.53
N PHE A 336 9.33 -17.75 -9.55
CA PHE A 336 8.04 -18.47 -9.63
C PHE A 336 6.93 -17.71 -8.88
N ALA A 337 7.19 -17.25 -7.66
CA ALA A 337 6.18 -16.66 -6.80
C ALA A 337 5.67 -15.32 -7.34
N VAL A 338 6.53 -14.45 -7.86
CA VAL A 338 6.12 -13.14 -8.37
C VAL A 338 5.18 -13.27 -9.57
N PRO A 339 5.50 -14.04 -10.64
CA PRO A 339 4.56 -14.24 -11.74
C PRO A 339 3.27 -14.91 -11.31
N TRP A 340 3.35 -15.95 -10.47
CA TRP A 340 2.18 -16.67 -10.00
C TRP A 340 1.23 -15.79 -9.22
N VAL A 341 1.74 -15.05 -8.23
CA VAL A 341 0.93 -14.16 -7.41
C VAL A 341 0.35 -13.03 -8.26
N THR A 342 1.16 -12.43 -9.14
CA THR A 342 0.72 -11.27 -9.94
C THR A 342 -0.28 -11.63 -11.02
N PHE A 343 -0.06 -12.73 -11.75
CA PHE A 343 -0.87 -13.07 -12.94
C PHE A 343 -2.01 -14.04 -12.65
N VAL A 344 -1.95 -14.76 -11.53
CA VAL A 344 -2.98 -15.75 -11.18
C VAL A 344 -3.69 -15.38 -9.90
N THR A 345 -2.96 -15.28 -8.77
CA THR A 345 -3.57 -15.13 -7.45
C THR A 345 -4.29 -13.79 -7.31
N VAL A 346 -3.63 -12.67 -7.62
CA VAL A 346 -4.23 -11.32 -7.46
C VAL A 346 -5.44 -11.11 -8.38
N PRO A 347 -5.41 -11.46 -9.68
CA PRO A 347 -6.61 -11.37 -10.53
C PRO A 347 -7.79 -12.20 -10.03
N LEU A 348 -7.53 -13.43 -9.55
CA LEU A 348 -8.59 -14.28 -8.99
C LEU A 348 -9.18 -13.68 -7.71
N ILE A 349 -8.35 -13.13 -6.83
CA ILE A 349 -8.81 -12.42 -5.63
C ILE A 349 -9.66 -11.21 -6.03
N LEU A 350 -9.19 -10.37 -6.96
CA LEU A 350 -9.95 -9.20 -7.43
C LEU A 350 -11.27 -9.59 -8.09
N ALA A 351 -11.28 -10.64 -8.92
CA ALA A 351 -12.51 -11.16 -9.51
C ALA A 351 -13.49 -11.66 -8.43
N GLY A 352 -13.00 -12.42 -7.45
CA GLY A 352 -13.80 -12.86 -6.29
C GLY A 352 -14.36 -11.70 -5.48
N MET A 353 -13.56 -10.66 -5.27
CA MET A 353 -14.00 -9.44 -4.58
C MET A 353 -15.08 -8.69 -5.35
N ILE A 354 -14.97 -8.59 -6.68
CA ILE A 354 -15.99 -7.97 -7.54
C ILE A 354 -17.28 -8.80 -7.51
N LEU A 355 -17.19 -10.13 -7.62
CA LEU A 355 -18.34 -11.02 -7.51
C LEU A 355 -19.02 -10.93 -6.14
N HIS A 356 -18.25 -10.79 -5.05
CA HIS A 356 -18.80 -10.57 -3.73
C HIS A 356 -19.55 -9.23 -3.60
N LEU A 357 -19.08 -8.18 -4.26
CA LEU A 357 -19.78 -6.89 -4.34
C LEU A 357 -21.14 -7.00 -5.04
N THR A 358 -21.21 -7.75 -6.14
CA THR A 358 -22.45 -7.89 -6.93
C THR A 358 -23.46 -8.88 -6.34
N GLY A 359 -23.05 -9.70 -5.37
CA GLY A 359 -23.85 -10.75 -4.73
C GLY A 359 -24.23 -10.40 -3.27
N PRO A 360 -23.70 -11.11 -2.27
CA PRO A 360 -24.19 -11.06 -0.91
C PRO A 360 -24.04 -9.70 -0.20
N PHE A 361 -23.12 -8.84 -0.65
CA PHE A 361 -22.93 -7.53 -0.05
C PHE A 361 -24.13 -6.60 -0.30
N PHE A 362 -24.65 -6.55 -1.52
CA PHE A 362 -25.83 -5.73 -1.85
C PHE A 362 -27.12 -6.31 -1.27
N LEU A 363 -27.28 -7.63 -1.25
CA LEU A 363 -28.46 -8.27 -0.69
C LEU A 363 -28.60 -8.03 0.82
N LYS A 364 -27.51 -8.02 1.58
CA LYS A 364 -27.52 -7.72 3.03
C LYS A 364 -27.63 -6.23 3.34
N SER A 365 -27.12 -5.35 2.50
CA SER A 365 -27.23 -3.90 2.70
C SER A 365 -28.62 -3.33 2.44
N GLY A 366 -29.47 -4.06 1.69
CA GLY A 366 -30.86 -3.67 1.41
C GLY A 366 -31.90 -4.06 2.46
N TYR A 367 -31.52 -4.86 3.46
CA TYR A 367 -32.45 -5.31 4.54
C TYR A 367 -32.11 -4.72 5.92
N GLY A 368 -31.34 -3.65 5.98
CA GLY A 368 -30.98 -2.96 7.22
C GLY A 368 -31.66 -1.59 7.31
N THR A 369 -33.01 -1.60 7.44
CA THR A 369 -33.80 -0.49 7.97
C THR A 369 -34.48 -0.95 9.23
#